data_1d6b108ab7d87191cc5652380cc42f45
#
_entry.id   1d6b108ab7d87191cc5652380cc42f45
#
_cell.length_a   1.000
_cell.length_b   1.000
_cell.length_c   1.000
_cell.angle_alpha   90.00
_cell.angle_beta   90.00
_cell.angle_gamma   90.00
#
_symmetry.space_group_name_H-M   'P 1'
#
loop_
_entity.id
_entity.type
_entity.pdbx_description
1 polymer ?
#
loop_
_entity_poly.entity_id
_entity_poly.type
_entity_poly.pdbx_seq_one_letter_code
_entity_poly.pdbx_strand_id
1 'polypeptide(L)'
;ENSTPEEIKPFVVEAIELWNIAFEKAGFKNAVVAKIQPDDAEWDAGDVQYNVIRWASTPSPRYSGYGPSVANPRTGEMIAADIVQEFNSISYGYRLRKIWGYDEENDPLRQWIVSLTLHEIGHTLGLRHNFKASWLYGPTEIHDKSVTGKNHIGSVMDYDPINLAPEGVEQGNYFPTEPGFYDIWAVVFGYTPEMSELERKELLSQSTDPKLIFGTDDDAMGSPGRNTDPRNKRYDMSNDPITYSVQRVQIIDNKINELTEIFNEPGSTYSELKGTFDSLVRDKGRFLESVAIQIGGVYSNRLVIGQDESMTPFEVVPYSEQKRAMSVLNAELFANDAFIFDPEILKLLQSEKRAATYGNSDNDPKIHDLVLRMQLRSLGFILHPRVMKRLSDSSQYGNRYLPNEVLEDIFNGIFIQREIPNTFKMNLQSAYVDGLIAAMDDGDYDEISRAAIFSSLIKIRNFTNSAYGNDMVKGHFDYLNWKINDALDLSLIHISEPTRHDQ
;
A
#
# COMPACT_ATOMS: atom_id res chain seq x y z
N GLU A 1 3.48 -20.47 22.77
CA GLU A 1 2.71 -20.41 24.03
C GLU A 1 1.55 -21.40 23.98
N ASN A 2 1.22 -22.01 25.12
CA ASN A 2 0.12 -23.00 25.21
C ASN A 2 -1.27 -22.39 24.98
N SER A 3 -1.42 -21.06 25.20
CA SER A 3 -2.66 -20.32 24.96
C SER A 3 -2.99 -20.09 23.47
N THR A 4 -2.06 -20.39 22.56
CA THR A 4 -2.32 -20.35 21.12
C THR A 4 -3.44 -21.32 20.76
N PRO A 5 -4.46 -20.93 19.96
CA PRO A 5 -5.53 -21.84 19.53
C PRO A 5 -5.00 -23.11 18.88
N GLU A 6 -5.57 -24.27 19.25
CA GLU A 6 -5.08 -25.60 18.81
C GLU A 6 -5.01 -25.75 17.29
N GLU A 7 -5.96 -25.19 16.58
CA GLU A 7 -6.03 -25.23 15.11
C GLU A 7 -4.94 -24.39 14.43
N ILE A 8 -4.37 -23.38 15.15
CA ILE A 8 -3.34 -22.48 14.65
C ILE A 8 -1.93 -22.95 14.98
N LYS A 9 -1.76 -23.67 16.08
CA LYS A 9 -0.44 -24.20 16.51
C LYS A 9 0.36 -24.86 15.38
N PRO A 10 -0.24 -25.75 14.54
CA PRO A 10 0.50 -26.39 13.44
C PRO A 10 1.08 -25.36 12.43
N PHE A 11 0.36 -24.29 12.12
CA PHE A 11 0.81 -23.27 11.18
C PHE A 11 1.96 -22.44 11.75
N VAL A 12 1.90 -22.13 13.04
CA VAL A 12 3.00 -21.44 13.74
C VAL A 12 4.23 -22.32 13.83
N VAL A 13 4.10 -23.62 14.17
CA VAL A 13 5.21 -24.58 14.19
C VAL A 13 5.86 -24.69 12.81
N GLU A 14 5.05 -24.84 11.76
CA GLU A 14 5.52 -24.88 10.37
C GLU A 14 6.37 -23.66 10.04
N ALA A 15 5.86 -22.46 10.33
CA ALA A 15 6.55 -21.20 10.03
C ALA A 15 7.89 -21.06 10.76
N ILE A 16 7.98 -21.49 12.01
CA ILE A 16 9.24 -21.49 12.78
C ILE A 16 10.27 -22.37 12.07
N GLU A 17 9.90 -23.59 11.71
CA GLU A 17 10.82 -24.57 11.14
C GLU A 17 11.23 -24.25 9.70
N LEU A 18 10.41 -23.51 8.93
CA LEU A 18 10.73 -23.09 7.58
C LEU A 18 11.96 -22.18 7.48
N TRP A 19 12.31 -21.46 8.54
CA TRP A 19 13.56 -20.67 8.55
C TRP A 19 14.82 -21.55 8.45
N ASN A 20 14.74 -22.85 8.72
CA ASN A 20 15.85 -23.76 8.48
C ASN A 20 16.27 -23.80 7.01
N ILE A 21 15.39 -23.49 6.05
CA ILE A 21 15.75 -23.36 4.63
C ILE A 21 16.87 -22.33 4.44
N ALA A 22 16.78 -21.20 5.11
CA ALA A 22 17.81 -20.14 5.06
C ALA A 22 19.06 -20.53 5.86
N PHE A 23 18.90 -21.12 7.03
CA PHE A 23 20.02 -21.53 7.88
C PHE A 23 20.82 -22.70 7.29
N GLU A 24 20.20 -23.62 6.55
CA GLU A 24 20.92 -24.67 5.84
C GLU A 24 21.85 -24.09 4.76
N LYS A 25 21.46 -23.00 4.09
CA LYS A 25 22.33 -22.27 3.16
C LYS A 25 23.49 -21.57 3.86
N ALA A 26 23.32 -21.18 5.13
CA ALA A 26 24.37 -20.63 5.97
C ALA A 26 25.25 -21.72 6.65
N GLY A 27 24.99 -23.00 6.40
CA GLY A 27 25.79 -24.13 6.90
C GLY A 27 25.29 -24.76 8.20
N PHE A 28 24.10 -24.43 8.68
CA PHE A 28 23.52 -24.99 9.90
C PHE A 28 22.44 -26.03 9.58
N LYS A 29 22.29 -27.01 10.46
CA LYS A 29 21.20 -27.99 10.43
C LYS A 29 20.34 -27.81 11.67
N ASN A 30 19.02 -27.80 11.52
CA ASN A 30 18.08 -27.66 12.62
C ASN A 30 18.44 -26.48 13.54
N ALA A 31 18.74 -25.30 12.92
CA ALA A 31 19.11 -24.10 13.65
C ALA A 31 17.95 -23.55 14.47
N VAL A 32 16.72 -23.69 13.96
CA VAL A 32 15.49 -23.28 14.61
C VAL A 32 14.59 -24.50 14.81
N VAL A 33 14.10 -24.68 16.04
CA VAL A 33 13.24 -25.81 16.43
C VAL A 33 12.02 -25.27 17.18
N ALA A 34 10.84 -25.62 16.70
CA ALA A 34 9.61 -25.29 17.36
C ALA A 34 9.33 -26.25 18.54
N LYS A 35 8.87 -25.68 19.66
CA LYS A 35 8.38 -26.41 20.82
C LYS A 35 7.09 -25.81 21.32
N ILE A 36 6.12 -26.66 21.70
CA ILE A 36 4.88 -26.20 22.32
C ILE A 36 5.14 -26.11 23.83
N GLN A 37 4.76 -24.98 24.43
CA GLN A 37 4.82 -24.79 25.88
C GLN A 37 3.91 -25.84 26.57
N PRO A 38 4.40 -26.63 27.50
CA PRO A 38 3.56 -27.53 28.28
C PRO A 38 2.54 -26.77 29.13
N ASP A 39 1.37 -27.37 29.38
CA ASP A 39 0.34 -26.74 30.23
C ASP A 39 0.76 -26.63 31.70
N ASP A 40 1.67 -27.50 32.13
CA ASP A 40 2.28 -27.54 33.48
C ASP A 40 3.64 -26.82 33.55
N ALA A 41 3.98 -26.00 32.55
CA ALA A 41 5.23 -25.25 32.55
C ALA A 41 5.31 -24.31 33.76
N GLU A 42 6.39 -24.37 34.52
CA GLU A 42 6.64 -23.50 35.67
C GLU A 42 7.30 -22.16 35.30
N TRP A 43 7.49 -21.90 34.00
CA TRP A 43 8.08 -20.67 33.48
C TRP A 43 7.07 -19.83 32.75
N ASP A 44 7.22 -18.51 32.84
CA ASP A 44 6.36 -17.50 32.18
C ASP A 44 6.89 -17.21 30.77
N ALA A 45 5.98 -16.91 29.85
CA ALA A 45 6.32 -16.51 28.49
C ALA A 45 7.20 -15.24 28.41
N GLY A 46 7.29 -14.45 29.51
CA GLY A 46 8.20 -13.30 29.64
C GLY A 46 9.58 -13.64 30.20
N ASP A 47 9.89 -14.92 30.42
CA ASP A 47 11.21 -15.32 30.89
C ASP A 47 12.24 -15.20 29.74
N VAL A 48 13.26 -14.37 29.93
CA VAL A 48 14.32 -14.11 28.95
C VAL A 48 15.08 -15.36 28.48
N GLN A 49 14.95 -16.48 29.20
CA GLN A 49 15.56 -17.73 28.79
C GLN A 49 14.84 -18.44 27.65
N TYR A 50 13.64 -18.00 27.32
CA TYR A 50 12.81 -18.59 26.28
C TYR A 50 12.46 -17.57 25.22
N ASN A 51 12.61 -17.93 23.94
CA ASN A 51 12.06 -17.18 22.83
C ASN A 51 10.63 -17.67 22.60
N VAL A 52 9.65 -16.80 22.73
CA VAL A 52 8.24 -17.22 22.78
C VAL A 52 7.41 -16.47 21.74
N ILE A 53 6.59 -17.22 21.00
CA ILE A 53 5.48 -16.64 20.25
C ILE A 53 4.27 -16.64 21.17
N ARG A 54 3.84 -15.42 21.56
CA ARG A 54 2.70 -15.19 22.45
C ARG A 54 1.44 -14.94 21.65
N TRP A 55 0.35 -15.33 22.25
CA TRP A 55 -0.97 -15.09 21.72
C TRP A 55 -1.69 -14.01 22.53
N ALA A 56 -2.09 -12.93 21.88
CA ALA A 56 -2.77 -11.81 22.53
C ALA A 56 -4.20 -11.63 21.96
N SER A 57 -5.09 -11.09 22.78
CA SER A 57 -6.46 -10.75 22.39
C SER A 57 -6.79 -9.34 22.88
N THR A 58 -6.29 -8.34 22.13
CA THR A 58 -6.52 -6.94 22.42
C THR A 58 -7.83 -6.48 21.78
N PRO A 59 -8.71 -5.73 22.47
CA PRO A 59 -9.99 -5.29 21.93
C PRO A 59 -9.89 -4.42 20.67
N SER A 60 -8.77 -3.68 20.50
CA SER A 60 -8.50 -2.82 19.34
C SER A 60 -7.02 -2.83 19.03
N PRO A 61 -6.49 -3.93 18.48
CA PRO A 61 -5.06 -4.06 18.22
C PRO A 61 -4.64 -3.11 17.09
N ARG A 62 -3.43 -2.55 17.23
CA ARG A 62 -2.84 -1.66 16.22
C ARG A 62 -2.06 -2.42 15.15
N TYR A 63 -1.77 -3.70 15.41
CA TYR A 63 -0.98 -4.60 14.54
C TYR A 63 -1.56 -6.01 14.60
N SER A 64 -1.19 -6.86 13.67
CA SER A 64 -1.55 -8.29 13.65
C SER A 64 -0.47 -9.15 14.29
N GLY A 65 0.78 -8.70 14.20
CA GLY A 65 1.96 -9.28 14.84
C GLY A 65 2.94 -8.20 15.25
N TYR A 66 3.84 -8.53 16.16
CA TYR A 66 4.94 -7.68 16.59
C TYR A 66 6.08 -8.55 17.14
N GLY A 67 7.26 -8.44 16.53
CA GLY A 67 8.44 -9.26 16.84
C GLY A 67 9.58 -8.47 17.50
N PRO A 68 9.46 -8.03 18.77
CA PRO A 68 10.55 -7.35 19.45
C PRO A 68 11.69 -8.33 19.75
N SER A 69 12.91 -7.82 19.68
CA SER A 69 14.10 -8.55 20.04
C SER A 69 15.08 -7.68 20.83
N VAL A 70 15.87 -8.33 21.68
CA VAL A 70 16.93 -7.70 22.45
C VAL A 70 18.25 -8.33 22.06
N ALA A 71 19.13 -7.57 21.41
CA ALA A 71 20.46 -8.03 21.03
C ALA A 71 21.54 -7.47 21.96
N ASN A 72 22.55 -8.26 22.24
CA ASN A 72 23.76 -7.82 22.93
C ASN A 72 24.52 -6.84 22.03
N PRO A 73 24.70 -5.56 22.42
CA PRO A 73 25.34 -4.56 21.56
C PRO A 73 26.82 -4.82 21.31
N ARG A 74 27.45 -5.74 22.05
CA ARG A 74 28.88 -6.08 21.89
C ARG A 74 29.10 -7.25 20.95
N THR A 75 28.18 -8.21 20.91
CA THR A 75 28.35 -9.48 20.18
C THR A 75 27.36 -9.64 19.04
N GLY A 76 26.23 -8.91 19.07
CA GLY A 76 25.10 -9.12 18.17
C GLY A 76 24.24 -10.33 18.54
N GLU A 77 24.60 -11.07 19.63
CA GLU A 77 23.80 -12.19 20.12
C GLU A 77 22.38 -11.77 20.48
N MET A 78 21.40 -12.47 19.96
CA MET A 78 19.98 -12.29 20.31
C MET A 78 19.75 -12.87 21.71
N ILE A 79 19.52 -12.00 22.70
CA ILE A 79 19.32 -12.39 24.10
C ILE A 79 17.89 -12.88 24.32
N ALA A 80 16.92 -12.19 23.73
CA ALA A 80 15.51 -12.51 23.82
C ALA A 80 14.78 -12.12 22.55
N ALA A 81 13.83 -12.93 22.16
CA ALA A 81 12.90 -12.67 21.05
C ALA A 81 11.48 -13.08 21.48
N ASP A 82 10.64 -12.10 21.75
CA ASP A 82 9.25 -12.29 22.13
C ASP A 82 8.36 -11.80 20.98
N ILE A 83 7.70 -12.70 20.31
CA ILE A 83 6.75 -12.37 19.25
C ILE A 83 5.35 -12.35 19.85
N VAL A 84 4.59 -11.31 19.55
CA VAL A 84 3.17 -11.23 19.91
C VAL A 84 2.36 -11.32 18.62
N GLN A 85 1.44 -12.27 18.57
CA GLN A 85 0.42 -12.37 17.51
C GLN A 85 -0.96 -12.10 18.09
N GLU A 86 -1.73 -11.26 17.41
CA GLU A 86 -3.05 -10.82 17.86
C GLU A 86 -4.17 -11.68 17.24
N PHE A 87 -5.23 -11.89 18.02
CA PHE A 87 -6.42 -12.64 17.58
C PHE A 87 -7.08 -12.07 16.31
N ASN A 88 -6.91 -10.78 16.04
CA ASN A 88 -7.42 -10.16 14.81
C ASN A 88 -6.80 -10.76 13.54
N SER A 89 -5.61 -11.35 13.61
CA SER A 89 -4.98 -12.06 12.49
C SER A 89 -5.75 -13.31 12.09
N ILE A 90 -6.25 -14.07 13.07
CA ILE A 90 -7.14 -15.22 12.81
C ILE A 90 -8.47 -14.74 12.23
N SER A 91 -9.08 -13.73 12.83
CA SER A 91 -10.34 -13.17 12.36
C SER A 91 -10.24 -12.68 10.92
N TYR A 92 -9.09 -12.11 10.55
CA TYR A 92 -8.77 -11.74 9.17
C TYR A 92 -8.71 -12.97 8.26
N GLY A 93 -7.97 -13.99 8.65
CA GLY A 93 -7.85 -15.24 7.88
C GLY A 93 -9.18 -15.96 7.67
N TYR A 94 -10.04 -16.08 8.69
CA TYR A 94 -11.39 -16.60 8.53
C TYR A 94 -12.25 -15.78 7.58
N ARG A 95 -12.13 -14.46 7.62
CA ARG A 95 -12.80 -13.58 6.65
C ARG A 95 -12.30 -13.82 5.23
N LEU A 96 -11.00 -14.05 5.03
CA LEU A 96 -10.47 -14.41 3.71
C LEU A 96 -11.04 -15.73 3.20
N ARG A 97 -11.11 -16.79 4.04
CA ARG A 97 -11.77 -18.04 3.69
C ARG A 97 -13.23 -17.83 3.26
N LYS A 98 -13.98 -17.00 4.02
CA LYS A 98 -15.41 -16.70 3.73
C LYS A 98 -15.58 -15.97 2.40
N ILE A 99 -14.68 -15.03 2.08
CA ILE A 99 -14.81 -14.19 0.89
C ILE A 99 -14.25 -14.87 -0.36
N TRP A 100 -13.11 -15.55 -0.25
CA TRP A 100 -12.36 -16.06 -1.39
C TRP A 100 -12.45 -17.56 -1.57
N GLY A 101 -13.04 -18.27 -0.60
CA GLY A 101 -13.02 -19.72 -0.56
C GLY A 101 -11.67 -20.29 -0.12
N TYR A 102 -11.59 -21.61 -0.01
CA TYR A 102 -10.36 -22.34 0.29
C TYR A 102 -10.51 -23.83 -0.05
N ASP A 103 -9.38 -24.48 -0.24
CA ASP A 103 -9.23 -25.95 -0.27
C ASP A 103 -8.00 -26.35 0.56
N GLU A 104 -7.68 -27.66 0.59
CA GLU A 104 -6.56 -28.17 1.40
C GLU A 104 -5.19 -27.65 0.94
N GLU A 105 -5.03 -27.35 -0.37
CA GLU A 105 -3.77 -26.86 -0.94
C GLU A 105 -3.66 -25.33 -0.88
N ASN A 106 -4.78 -24.64 -1.03
CA ASN A 106 -4.88 -23.18 -1.08
C ASN A 106 -5.80 -22.64 0.02
N ASP A 107 -5.32 -22.63 1.25
CA ASP A 107 -6.01 -22.07 2.40
C ASP A 107 -5.44 -20.71 2.78
N PRO A 108 -6.18 -19.61 2.53
CA PRO A 108 -5.71 -18.27 2.83
C PRO A 108 -5.48 -18.00 4.33
N LEU A 109 -6.21 -18.70 5.23
CA LEU A 109 -5.94 -18.59 6.67
C LEU A 109 -4.59 -19.19 7.03
N ARG A 110 -4.32 -20.44 6.59
CA ARG A 110 -3.02 -21.08 6.83
C ARG A 110 -1.89 -20.24 6.26
N GLN A 111 -1.99 -19.85 4.98
CA GLN A 111 -0.94 -19.08 4.31
C GLN A 111 -0.70 -17.73 4.98
N TRP A 112 -1.75 -17.04 5.40
CA TRP A 112 -1.65 -15.78 6.16
C TRP A 112 -0.93 -15.96 7.50
N ILE A 113 -1.31 -16.96 8.30
CA ILE A 113 -0.67 -17.19 9.60
C ILE A 113 0.80 -17.63 9.44
N VAL A 114 1.09 -18.47 8.45
CA VAL A 114 2.47 -18.86 8.13
C VAL A 114 3.30 -17.64 7.70
N SER A 115 2.79 -16.84 6.78
CA SER A 115 3.45 -15.62 6.29
C SER A 115 3.72 -14.62 7.42
N LEU A 116 2.69 -14.31 8.23
CA LEU A 116 2.83 -13.41 9.37
C LEU A 116 3.87 -13.93 10.37
N THR A 117 3.85 -15.22 10.68
CA THR A 117 4.80 -15.81 11.63
C THR A 117 6.23 -15.80 11.08
N LEU A 118 6.41 -16.10 9.78
CA LEU A 118 7.71 -15.97 9.10
C LEU A 118 8.25 -14.55 9.19
N HIS A 119 7.39 -13.55 8.93
CA HIS A 119 7.73 -12.13 9.00
C HIS A 119 8.23 -11.74 10.40
N GLU A 120 7.46 -12.05 11.45
CA GLU A 120 7.82 -11.68 12.82
C GLU A 120 9.10 -12.37 13.29
N ILE A 121 9.32 -13.64 12.91
CA ILE A 121 10.59 -14.33 13.16
C ILE A 121 11.73 -13.66 12.43
N GLY A 122 11.52 -13.22 11.18
CA GLY A 122 12.50 -12.45 10.42
C GLY A 122 13.04 -11.25 11.18
N HIS A 123 12.15 -10.50 11.86
CA HIS A 123 12.56 -9.40 12.73
C HIS A 123 13.45 -9.86 13.89
N THR A 124 13.13 -10.99 14.49
CA THR A 124 13.95 -11.52 15.60
C THR A 124 15.30 -12.07 15.11
N LEU A 125 15.42 -12.40 13.83
CA LEU A 125 16.68 -12.75 13.18
C LEU A 125 17.50 -11.52 12.74
N GLY A 126 17.00 -10.29 13.00
CA GLY A 126 17.68 -9.05 12.67
C GLY A 126 17.32 -8.48 11.30
N LEU A 127 16.35 -9.05 10.58
CA LEU A 127 15.90 -8.52 9.31
C LEU A 127 15.00 -7.29 9.52
N ARG A 128 15.18 -6.30 8.66
CA ARG A 128 14.29 -5.15 8.53
C ARG A 128 13.25 -5.41 7.44
N HIS A 129 12.17 -4.63 7.40
CA HIS A 129 11.26 -4.65 6.28
C HIS A 129 11.99 -4.49 4.94
N ASN A 130 11.50 -5.17 3.91
CA ASN A 130 11.94 -5.02 2.54
C ASN A 130 10.74 -4.79 1.61
N PHE A 131 10.29 -3.54 1.52
CA PHE A 131 9.11 -3.13 0.75
C PHE A 131 9.34 -3.06 -0.77
N LYS A 132 10.49 -3.50 -1.28
CA LYS A 132 10.73 -3.68 -2.71
C LYS A 132 10.59 -5.14 -3.16
N ALA A 133 10.41 -6.04 -2.23
CA ALA A 133 10.40 -7.48 -2.51
C ALA A 133 9.19 -7.91 -3.35
N SER A 134 8.08 -7.17 -3.31
CA SER A 134 6.90 -7.37 -4.15
C SER A 134 7.16 -7.17 -5.66
N TRP A 135 8.26 -6.51 -6.06
CA TRP A 135 8.60 -6.20 -7.45
C TRP A 135 9.32 -7.34 -8.20
N LEU A 136 9.22 -8.56 -7.74
CA LEU A 136 9.97 -9.69 -8.30
C LEU A 136 9.36 -10.23 -9.60
N TYR A 137 8.06 -10.46 -9.64
CA TYR A 137 7.37 -11.15 -10.73
C TYR A 137 6.37 -10.26 -11.46
N GLY A 138 6.14 -10.57 -12.73
CA GLY A 138 5.10 -9.94 -13.55
C GLY A 138 3.68 -10.35 -13.12
N PRO A 139 2.63 -9.60 -13.54
CA PRO A 139 1.26 -9.80 -13.08
C PRO A 139 0.63 -11.13 -13.55
N THR A 140 1.24 -11.84 -14.50
CA THR A 140 0.85 -13.18 -14.93
C THR A 140 1.68 -14.25 -14.21
N GLU A 141 2.98 -14.02 -14.08
CA GLU A 141 3.92 -14.98 -13.46
C GLU A 141 3.63 -15.21 -11.98
N ILE A 142 3.15 -14.19 -11.29
CA ILE A 142 2.91 -14.20 -9.86
C ILE A 142 1.88 -15.26 -9.41
N HIS A 143 1.07 -15.78 -10.35
CA HIS A 143 0.08 -16.83 -10.09
C HIS A 143 0.56 -18.21 -10.54
N ASP A 144 1.68 -18.31 -11.26
CA ASP A 144 2.24 -19.57 -11.72
C ASP A 144 3.13 -20.21 -10.65
N LYS A 145 2.60 -21.23 -9.96
CA LYS A 145 3.33 -21.97 -8.93
C LYS A 145 4.61 -22.66 -9.46
N SER A 146 4.70 -22.93 -10.77
CA SER A 146 5.92 -23.50 -11.36
C SER A 146 7.05 -22.46 -11.41
N VAL A 147 6.74 -21.17 -11.42
CA VAL A 147 7.68 -20.06 -11.42
C VAL A 147 7.95 -19.56 -10.01
N THR A 148 6.90 -19.36 -9.21
CA THR A 148 6.98 -18.75 -7.88
C THR A 148 7.26 -19.75 -6.75
N GLY A 149 7.03 -21.05 -6.99
CA GLY A 149 7.10 -22.05 -5.92
C GLY A 149 6.08 -21.72 -4.82
N LYS A 150 6.59 -21.58 -3.59
CA LYS A 150 5.80 -21.22 -2.41
C LYS A 150 5.92 -19.76 -2.00
N ASN A 151 6.71 -18.98 -2.73
CA ASN A 151 6.92 -17.57 -2.45
C ASN A 151 6.87 -16.73 -3.73
N HIS A 152 5.87 -15.88 -3.86
CA HIS A 152 5.65 -15.02 -5.01
C HIS A 152 6.23 -13.60 -4.83
N ILE A 153 7.04 -13.38 -3.79
CA ILE A 153 7.78 -12.14 -3.51
C ILE A 153 9.24 -12.45 -3.14
N GLY A 154 10.11 -11.45 -3.17
CA GLY A 154 11.54 -11.64 -2.89
C GLY A 154 11.88 -11.81 -1.42
N SER A 155 11.00 -11.41 -0.50
CA SER A 155 11.23 -11.43 0.94
C SER A 155 9.91 -11.46 1.71
N VAL A 156 9.82 -12.30 2.74
CA VAL A 156 8.69 -12.30 3.70
C VAL A 156 8.67 -11.04 4.57
N MET A 157 9.68 -10.18 4.48
CA MET A 157 9.74 -8.91 5.20
C MET A 157 9.01 -7.77 4.48
N ASP A 158 8.29 -8.03 3.39
CA ASP A 158 7.37 -7.09 2.77
C ASP A 158 5.99 -7.12 3.46
N TYR A 159 5.19 -6.08 3.22
CA TYR A 159 3.76 -6.05 3.55
C TYR A 159 2.96 -6.26 2.28
N ASP A 160 2.94 -7.49 1.81
CA ASP A 160 2.21 -7.87 0.61
C ASP A 160 0.69 -7.90 0.85
N PRO A 161 -0.13 -7.54 -0.15
CA PRO A 161 -1.56 -7.78 -0.12
C PRO A 161 -1.84 -9.25 -0.41
N ILE A 162 -3.05 -9.73 -0.08
CA ILE A 162 -3.49 -11.04 -0.57
C ILE A 162 -3.37 -11.10 -2.10
N ASN A 163 -2.68 -12.11 -2.64
CA ASN A 163 -2.51 -12.31 -4.07
C ASN A 163 -3.72 -13.06 -4.64
N LEU A 164 -4.54 -12.40 -5.43
CA LEU A 164 -5.75 -12.97 -6.04
C LEU A 164 -5.61 -13.03 -7.56
N ALA A 165 -5.85 -14.18 -8.14
CA ALA A 165 -5.79 -14.39 -9.56
C ALA A 165 -6.99 -13.73 -10.28
N PRO A 166 -6.77 -13.12 -11.47
CA PRO A 166 -7.86 -12.66 -12.32
C PRO A 166 -8.74 -13.82 -12.79
N GLU A 167 -9.96 -13.52 -13.22
CA GLU A 167 -10.87 -14.53 -13.79
C GLU A 167 -10.21 -15.30 -14.93
N GLY A 168 -10.34 -16.62 -14.88
CA GLY A 168 -9.76 -17.55 -15.86
C GLY A 168 -8.27 -17.87 -15.64
N VAL A 169 -7.63 -17.31 -14.64
CA VAL A 169 -6.26 -17.65 -14.20
C VAL A 169 -6.33 -18.54 -12.96
N GLU A 170 -5.56 -19.62 -12.95
CA GLU A 170 -5.46 -20.50 -11.78
C GLU A 170 -4.90 -19.72 -10.58
N GLN A 171 -5.50 -19.89 -9.41
CA GLN A 171 -5.07 -19.23 -8.20
C GLN A 171 -3.72 -19.78 -7.72
N GLY A 172 -2.71 -18.94 -7.71
CA GLY A 172 -1.42 -19.20 -7.07
C GLY A 172 -1.50 -19.14 -5.54
N ASN A 173 -0.38 -18.99 -4.86
CA ASN A 173 -0.41 -18.77 -3.42
C ASN A 173 -1.03 -17.41 -3.10
N TYR A 174 -1.86 -17.37 -2.06
CA TYR A 174 -2.42 -16.13 -1.53
C TYR A 174 -1.39 -15.28 -0.78
N PHE A 175 -0.49 -15.94 -0.03
CA PHE A 175 0.61 -15.35 0.72
C PHE A 175 1.87 -16.19 0.59
N PRO A 176 3.07 -15.61 0.76
CA PRO A 176 4.32 -16.35 0.78
C PRO A 176 4.35 -17.31 1.98
N THR A 177 4.78 -18.54 1.74
CA THR A 177 4.85 -19.58 2.78
C THR A 177 6.25 -20.21 2.93
N GLU A 178 7.29 -19.53 2.44
CA GLU A 178 8.71 -19.86 2.66
C GLU A 178 9.53 -18.57 2.65
N PRO A 179 10.72 -18.51 3.29
CA PRO A 179 11.65 -17.39 3.15
C PRO A 179 12.00 -17.12 1.67
N GLY A 180 12.00 -15.84 1.28
CA GLY A 180 12.33 -15.42 -0.09
C GLY A 180 13.83 -15.42 -0.38
N PHE A 181 14.18 -15.08 -1.62
CA PHE A 181 15.58 -15.01 -2.05
C PHE A 181 16.39 -14.03 -1.21
N TYR A 182 15.83 -12.85 -0.92
CA TYR A 182 16.48 -11.86 -0.09
C TYR A 182 16.67 -12.34 1.34
N ASP A 183 15.67 -13.01 1.92
CA ASP A 183 15.74 -13.51 3.30
C ASP A 183 16.85 -14.53 3.45
N ILE A 184 16.94 -15.47 2.50
CA ILE A 184 17.98 -16.49 2.44
C ILE A 184 19.36 -15.82 2.30
N TRP A 185 19.50 -14.88 1.37
CA TRP A 185 20.75 -14.14 1.15
C TRP A 185 21.18 -13.36 2.39
N ALA A 186 20.25 -12.71 3.07
CA ALA A 186 20.51 -11.94 4.28
C ALA A 186 20.92 -12.83 5.46
N VAL A 187 20.30 -14.01 5.63
CA VAL A 187 20.68 -15.00 6.64
C VAL A 187 22.06 -15.57 6.33
N VAL A 188 22.38 -15.89 5.07
CA VAL A 188 23.73 -16.32 4.67
C VAL A 188 24.76 -15.25 5.02
N PHE A 189 24.48 -13.97 4.72
CA PHE A 189 25.37 -12.87 5.05
C PHE A 189 25.61 -12.71 6.55
N GLY A 190 24.53 -12.81 7.35
CA GLY A 190 24.59 -12.54 8.79
C GLY A 190 25.09 -13.71 9.64
N TYR A 191 24.87 -14.95 9.20
CA TYR A 191 25.03 -16.12 10.04
C TYR A 191 26.08 -17.14 9.57
N THR A 192 26.61 -17.05 8.32
CA THR A 192 27.67 -17.97 7.88
C THR A 192 28.91 -17.82 8.75
N PRO A 193 29.36 -18.88 9.47
CA PRO A 193 30.54 -18.82 10.33
C PRO A 193 31.80 -18.54 9.50
N GLU A 194 32.72 -17.76 10.07
CA GLU A 194 34.07 -17.59 9.54
C GLU A 194 34.13 -17.17 8.05
N MET A 195 33.10 -16.48 7.54
CA MET A 195 33.08 -15.98 6.16
C MET A 195 34.29 -15.09 5.91
N SER A 196 35.11 -15.44 4.95
CA SER A 196 36.28 -14.64 4.54
C SER A 196 35.84 -13.31 3.92
N GLU A 197 36.79 -12.35 3.90
CA GLU A 197 36.52 -11.03 3.29
C GLU A 197 36.23 -11.12 1.78
N LEU A 198 36.82 -12.10 1.10
CA LEU A 198 36.58 -12.35 -0.31
C LEU A 198 35.14 -12.88 -0.55
N GLU A 199 34.75 -13.92 0.20
CA GLU A 199 33.39 -14.49 0.12
C GLU A 199 32.33 -13.44 0.47
N ARG A 200 32.59 -12.60 1.47
CA ARG A 200 31.69 -11.49 1.83
C ARG A 200 31.53 -10.47 0.68
N LYS A 201 32.62 -10.10 0.03
CA LYS A 201 32.58 -9.19 -1.14
C LYS A 201 31.82 -9.81 -2.31
N GLU A 202 32.05 -11.10 -2.57
CA GLU A 202 31.37 -11.84 -3.63
C GLU A 202 29.86 -11.92 -3.36
N LEU A 203 29.47 -12.22 -2.11
CA LEU A 203 28.07 -12.25 -1.71
C LEU A 203 27.41 -10.88 -1.85
N LEU A 204 28.07 -9.82 -1.38
CA LEU A 204 27.55 -8.44 -1.46
C LEU A 204 27.47 -7.90 -2.89
N SER A 205 28.33 -8.38 -3.80
CA SER A 205 28.26 -7.99 -5.22
C SER A 205 26.96 -8.40 -5.89
N GLN A 206 26.26 -9.39 -5.34
CA GLN A 206 24.96 -9.87 -5.85
C GLN A 206 23.79 -8.93 -5.52
N SER A 207 23.98 -7.90 -4.69
CA SER A 207 22.88 -7.04 -4.20
C SER A 207 22.15 -6.23 -5.28
N THR A 208 22.67 -6.21 -6.53
CA THR A 208 22.00 -5.64 -7.70
C THR A 208 21.08 -6.61 -8.44
N ASP A 209 21.10 -7.90 -8.08
CA ASP A 209 20.16 -8.89 -8.65
C ASP A 209 18.71 -8.44 -8.33
N PRO A 210 17.80 -8.44 -9.31
CA PRO A 210 16.38 -8.13 -9.08
C PRO A 210 15.71 -8.93 -7.96
N LYS A 211 16.20 -10.14 -7.67
CA LYS A 211 15.72 -10.98 -6.56
C LYS A 211 16.14 -10.49 -5.19
N LEU A 212 17.13 -9.59 -5.11
CA LEU A 212 17.75 -9.13 -3.88
C LEU A 212 17.58 -7.62 -3.66
N ILE A 213 16.76 -6.95 -4.46
CA ILE A 213 16.51 -5.51 -4.30
C ILE A 213 15.96 -5.22 -2.91
N PHE A 214 16.41 -4.10 -2.33
CA PHE A 214 16.08 -3.76 -0.95
C PHE A 214 15.61 -2.31 -0.81
N GLY A 215 14.54 -2.14 -0.07
CA GLY A 215 14.05 -0.84 0.38
C GLY A 215 13.27 -1.00 1.68
N THR A 216 13.52 -0.12 2.65
CA THR A 216 13.02 -0.29 4.02
C THR A 216 12.15 0.89 4.45
N ASP A 217 11.77 0.92 5.74
CA ASP A 217 10.89 1.94 6.34
C ASP A 217 11.33 3.38 6.07
N ASP A 218 12.66 3.64 6.03
CA ASP A 218 13.19 4.96 5.74
C ASP A 218 12.89 5.42 4.31
N ASP A 219 12.73 4.47 3.40
CA ASP A 219 12.43 4.68 1.99
C ASP A 219 10.93 4.55 1.70
N ALA A 220 10.13 4.06 2.65
CA ALA A 220 8.76 3.62 2.40
C ALA A 220 7.77 4.76 2.16
N MET A 221 6.91 4.52 1.18
CA MET A 221 5.74 5.34 0.86
C MET A 221 4.67 5.26 1.96
N GLY A 222 4.89 5.92 3.09
CA GLY A 222 3.92 5.98 4.17
C GLY A 222 2.91 7.12 4.05
N SER A 223 3.32 8.22 3.42
CA SER A 223 2.51 9.41 3.19
C SER A 223 2.99 10.14 1.94
N PRO A 224 2.13 10.98 1.32
CA PRO A 224 2.52 11.79 0.18
C PRO A 224 3.84 12.54 0.42
N GLY A 225 4.71 12.56 -0.59
CA GLY A 225 5.97 13.30 -0.59
C GLY A 225 7.13 12.73 0.24
N ARG A 226 6.94 11.66 0.99
CA ARG A 226 8.05 11.06 1.75
C ARG A 226 8.99 10.24 0.90
N ASN A 227 8.51 9.59 -0.14
CA ASN A 227 9.27 8.66 -0.95
C ASN A 227 9.47 9.17 -2.38
N THR A 228 10.54 8.69 -3.03
CA THR A 228 10.82 8.93 -4.44
C THR A 228 10.63 7.69 -5.29
N ASP A 229 10.93 6.52 -4.75
CA ASP A 229 10.93 5.24 -5.46
C ASP A 229 9.58 4.53 -5.31
N PRO A 230 8.77 4.46 -6.39
CA PRO A 230 7.45 3.82 -6.32
C PRO A 230 7.51 2.30 -6.09
N ARG A 231 8.69 1.69 -6.24
CA ARG A 231 8.89 0.27 -5.92
C ARG A 231 8.92 0.00 -4.41
N ASN A 232 9.08 1.03 -3.59
CA ASN A 232 9.16 0.90 -2.13
C ASN A 232 7.82 1.28 -1.47
N LYS A 233 6.80 0.51 -1.77
CA LYS A 233 5.41 0.75 -1.35
C LYS A 233 4.90 -0.45 -0.54
N ARG A 234 4.14 -0.20 0.51
CA ARG A 234 3.41 -1.23 1.26
C ARG A 234 2.10 -1.55 0.57
N TYR A 235 1.72 -2.82 0.52
CA TYR A 235 0.46 -3.30 -0.05
C TYR A 235 0.35 -3.08 -1.56
N ASP A 236 1.48 -3.21 -2.26
CA ASP A 236 1.57 -3.32 -3.72
C ASP A 236 2.11 -4.69 -4.11
N MET A 237 2.08 -5.00 -5.39
CA MET A 237 2.52 -6.28 -5.92
C MET A 237 2.88 -6.15 -7.40
N SER A 238 3.81 -7.02 -7.84
CA SER A 238 4.24 -7.15 -9.22
C SER A 238 5.21 -6.06 -9.70
N ASN A 239 6.08 -6.42 -10.64
CA ASN A 239 6.97 -5.48 -11.33
C ASN A 239 6.23 -4.66 -12.41
N ASP A 240 4.96 -4.93 -12.67
CA ASP A 240 4.00 -4.06 -13.34
C ASP A 240 2.81 -3.76 -12.41
N PRO A 241 2.98 -2.85 -11.44
CA PRO A 241 1.95 -2.56 -10.44
C PRO A 241 0.71 -1.89 -11.04
N ILE A 242 0.82 -1.30 -12.23
CA ILE A 242 -0.32 -0.66 -12.89
C ILE A 242 -1.28 -1.73 -13.42
N THR A 243 -0.79 -2.70 -14.18
CA THR A 243 -1.61 -3.83 -14.67
C THR A 243 -2.17 -4.64 -13.52
N TYR A 244 -1.35 -4.97 -12.52
CA TYR A 244 -1.80 -5.70 -11.34
C TYR A 244 -2.90 -4.94 -10.60
N SER A 245 -2.76 -3.62 -10.41
CA SER A 245 -3.77 -2.80 -9.74
C SER A 245 -5.11 -2.78 -10.49
N VAL A 246 -5.11 -2.69 -11.81
CA VAL A 246 -6.35 -2.75 -12.61
C VAL A 246 -7.05 -4.10 -12.43
N GLN A 247 -6.31 -5.21 -12.50
CA GLN A 247 -6.87 -6.54 -12.25
C GLN A 247 -7.47 -6.64 -10.85
N ARG A 248 -6.80 -6.07 -9.83
CA ARG A 248 -7.28 -6.05 -8.45
C ARG A 248 -8.54 -5.22 -8.27
N VAL A 249 -8.63 -4.04 -8.90
CA VAL A 249 -9.83 -3.20 -8.89
C VAL A 249 -11.03 -3.97 -9.44
N GLN A 250 -10.88 -4.67 -10.56
CA GLN A 250 -11.94 -5.49 -11.16
C GLN A 250 -12.40 -6.63 -10.24
N ILE A 251 -11.45 -7.37 -9.64
CA ILE A 251 -11.76 -8.45 -8.70
C ILE A 251 -12.53 -7.91 -7.48
N ILE A 252 -12.10 -6.77 -6.95
CA ILE A 252 -12.74 -6.13 -5.80
C ILE A 252 -14.15 -5.67 -6.14
N ASP A 253 -14.36 -5.02 -7.27
CA ASP A 253 -15.67 -4.53 -7.70
C ASP A 253 -16.65 -5.69 -7.91
N ASN A 254 -16.21 -6.79 -8.53
CA ASN A 254 -17.00 -8.01 -8.65
C ASN A 254 -17.35 -8.58 -7.27
N LYS A 255 -16.37 -8.66 -6.36
CA LYS A 255 -16.57 -9.22 -5.03
C LYS A 255 -17.51 -8.38 -4.16
N ILE A 256 -17.48 -7.05 -4.30
CA ILE A 256 -18.44 -6.16 -3.63
C ILE A 256 -19.88 -6.53 -4.05
N ASN A 257 -20.13 -6.80 -5.32
CA ASN A 257 -21.46 -7.17 -5.82
C ASN A 257 -21.95 -8.54 -5.31
N GLU A 258 -21.05 -9.43 -4.89
CA GLU A 258 -21.36 -10.75 -4.32
C GLU A 258 -21.63 -10.71 -2.80
N LEU A 259 -21.41 -9.60 -2.10
CA LEU A 259 -21.47 -9.54 -0.63
C LEU A 259 -22.82 -9.95 -0.06
N THR A 260 -23.93 -9.65 -0.73
CA THR A 260 -25.26 -10.06 -0.28
C THR A 260 -25.45 -11.57 -0.30
N GLU A 261 -24.80 -12.27 -1.22
CA GLU A 261 -24.82 -13.73 -1.30
C GLU A 261 -23.90 -14.36 -0.26
N ILE A 262 -22.71 -13.80 -0.06
CA ILE A 262 -21.71 -14.27 0.91
C ILE A 262 -22.23 -14.15 2.36
N PHE A 263 -23.03 -13.12 2.66
CA PHE A 263 -23.57 -12.84 3.99
C PHE A 263 -25.06 -13.15 4.15
N ASN A 264 -25.62 -14.08 3.37
CA ASN A 264 -27.04 -14.46 3.42
C ASN A 264 -27.36 -15.53 4.47
N GLU A 265 -26.35 -16.13 5.12
CA GLU A 265 -26.55 -17.19 6.11
C GLU A 265 -27.18 -16.65 7.41
N PRO A 266 -28.14 -17.37 8.02
CA PRO A 266 -28.67 -17.02 9.32
C PRO A 266 -27.57 -16.94 10.39
N GLY A 267 -27.45 -15.77 11.06
CA GLY A 267 -26.41 -15.49 12.05
C GLY A 267 -25.29 -14.60 11.53
N SER A 268 -25.14 -14.41 10.22
CA SER A 268 -24.30 -13.34 9.66
C SER A 268 -24.84 -11.97 10.09
N THR A 269 -23.94 -11.04 10.38
CA THR A 269 -24.32 -9.70 10.81
C THR A 269 -24.11 -8.66 9.72
N TYR A 270 -24.96 -7.64 9.67
CA TYR A 270 -24.74 -6.49 8.77
C TYR A 270 -23.45 -5.74 9.09
N SER A 271 -22.97 -5.81 10.33
CA SER A 271 -21.68 -5.21 10.72
C SER A 271 -20.50 -5.93 10.10
N GLU A 272 -20.53 -7.26 9.98
CA GLU A 272 -19.50 -8.04 9.26
C GLU A 272 -19.54 -7.76 7.76
N LEU A 273 -20.74 -7.70 7.16
CA LEU A 273 -20.91 -7.31 5.76
C LEU A 273 -20.30 -5.92 5.52
N LYS A 274 -20.65 -4.93 6.36
CA LYS A 274 -20.10 -3.58 6.26
C LYS A 274 -18.59 -3.56 6.45
N GLY A 275 -18.07 -4.26 7.44
CA GLY A 275 -16.63 -4.35 7.69
C GLY A 275 -15.86 -4.94 6.50
N THR A 276 -16.47 -5.90 5.80
CA THR A 276 -15.93 -6.50 4.58
C THR A 276 -15.99 -5.52 3.41
N PHE A 277 -17.13 -4.86 3.20
CA PHE A 277 -17.28 -3.81 2.20
C PHE A 277 -16.23 -2.71 2.39
N ASP A 278 -16.11 -2.17 3.60
CA ASP A 278 -15.14 -1.12 3.93
C ASP A 278 -13.69 -1.58 3.69
N SER A 279 -13.38 -2.87 3.93
CA SER A 279 -12.07 -3.45 3.67
C SER A 279 -11.77 -3.53 2.17
N LEU A 280 -12.70 -4.04 1.37
CA LEU A 280 -12.57 -4.15 -0.08
C LEU A 280 -12.41 -2.78 -0.73
N VAL A 281 -13.23 -1.81 -0.34
CA VAL A 281 -13.12 -0.43 -0.85
C VAL A 281 -11.80 0.22 -0.45
N ARG A 282 -11.30 -0.04 0.76
CA ARG A 282 -9.97 0.43 1.19
C ARG A 282 -8.86 -0.18 0.36
N ASP A 283 -8.95 -1.47 0.05
CA ASP A 283 -7.96 -2.16 -0.77
C ASP A 283 -7.97 -1.65 -2.22
N LYS A 284 -9.16 -1.40 -2.81
CA LYS A 284 -9.27 -0.67 -4.10
C LYS A 284 -8.50 0.66 -4.06
N GLY A 285 -8.69 1.44 -3.00
CA GLY A 285 -7.95 2.70 -2.80
C GLY A 285 -6.44 2.52 -2.75
N ARG A 286 -5.94 1.49 -2.07
CA ARG A 286 -4.50 1.18 -1.97
C ARG A 286 -3.87 0.83 -3.31
N PHE A 287 -4.57 0.06 -4.15
CA PHE A 287 -4.09 -0.28 -5.48
C PHE A 287 -4.06 0.96 -6.39
N LEU A 288 -5.07 1.84 -6.33
CA LEU A 288 -5.06 3.11 -7.06
C LEU A 288 -3.98 4.08 -6.56
N GLU A 289 -3.61 4.05 -5.27
CA GLU A 289 -2.43 4.75 -4.77
C GLU A 289 -1.13 4.22 -5.39
N SER A 290 -0.99 2.89 -5.55
CA SER A 290 0.19 2.27 -6.17
C SER A 290 0.34 2.68 -7.64
N VAL A 291 -0.79 2.98 -8.32
CA VAL A 291 -0.79 3.61 -9.65
C VAL A 291 -0.37 5.08 -9.55
N ALA A 292 -0.93 5.85 -8.61
CA ALA A 292 -0.69 7.30 -8.50
C ALA A 292 0.77 7.64 -8.23
N ILE A 293 1.47 6.84 -7.42
CA ILE A 293 2.87 7.08 -7.06
C ILE A 293 3.87 6.88 -8.21
N GLN A 294 3.46 6.28 -9.33
CA GLN A 294 4.28 6.18 -10.54
C GLN A 294 4.52 7.57 -11.15
N ILE A 295 3.58 8.51 -10.95
CA ILE A 295 3.66 9.87 -11.47
C ILE A 295 4.68 10.68 -10.66
N GLY A 296 5.70 11.17 -11.34
CA GLY A 296 6.84 11.84 -10.69
C GLY A 296 7.73 10.90 -9.88
N GLY A 297 7.60 9.58 -10.07
CA GLY A 297 8.44 8.57 -9.43
C GLY A 297 9.87 8.57 -9.98
N VAL A 298 10.83 8.28 -9.09
CA VAL A 298 12.24 8.07 -9.42
C VAL A 298 12.71 6.83 -8.71
N TYR A 299 13.17 5.85 -9.47
CA TYR A 299 13.81 4.66 -8.93
C TYR A 299 15.13 5.03 -8.25
N SER A 300 15.33 4.54 -7.05
CA SER A 300 16.55 4.75 -6.27
C SER A 300 17.26 3.42 -6.08
N ASN A 301 18.37 3.25 -6.79
CA ASN A 301 19.20 2.05 -6.74
C ASN A 301 20.35 2.26 -5.76
N ARG A 302 20.52 1.34 -4.82
CA ARG A 302 21.63 1.38 -3.85
C ARG A 302 22.86 0.75 -4.47
N LEU A 303 23.67 1.56 -5.14
CA LEU A 303 24.84 1.12 -5.90
C LEU A 303 26.14 1.59 -5.25
N VAL A 304 27.19 0.80 -5.43
CA VAL A 304 28.58 1.16 -5.18
C VAL A 304 29.29 1.36 -6.54
N ILE A 305 30.14 2.37 -6.65
CA ILE A 305 30.87 2.66 -7.90
C ILE A 305 31.62 1.42 -8.38
N GLY A 306 31.39 1.03 -9.62
CA GLY A 306 31.99 -0.16 -10.25
C GLY A 306 31.29 -1.48 -9.94
N GLN A 307 30.12 -1.48 -9.24
CA GLN A 307 29.36 -2.69 -8.95
C GLN A 307 28.56 -3.18 -10.16
N ASP A 308 27.84 -2.28 -10.81
CA ASP A 308 27.07 -2.54 -12.03
C ASP A 308 27.08 -1.28 -12.92
N GLU A 309 27.73 -1.37 -14.07
CA GLU A 309 27.85 -0.24 -15.01
C GLU A 309 26.57 -0.02 -15.85
N SER A 310 25.63 -0.96 -15.85
CA SER A 310 24.36 -0.85 -16.56
C SER A 310 23.31 -0.07 -15.80
N MET A 311 23.48 0.15 -14.49
CA MET A 311 22.55 0.82 -13.60
C MET A 311 23.08 2.18 -13.16
N THR A 312 22.15 3.10 -12.90
CA THR A 312 22.46 4.39 -12.26
C THR A 312 21.78 4.51 -10.90
N PRO A 313 22.33 5.31 -9.94
CA PRO A 313 21.69 5.50 -8.64
C PRO A 313 20.26 6.02 -8.71
N PHE A 314 19.96 6.85 -9.73
CA PHE A 314 18.61 7.42 -9.93
C PHE A 314 18.18 7.22 -11.39
N GLU A 315 16.96 6.70 -11.56
CA GLU A 315 16.33 6.52 -12.87
C GLU A 315 14.88 7.01 -12.77
N VAL A 316 14.45 7.87 -13.69
CA VAL A 316 13.08 8.34 -13.69
C VAL A 316 12.13 7.23 -14.16
N VAL A 317 10.94 7.16 -13.57
CA VAL A 317 9.89 6.30 -14.12
C VAL A 317 9.63 6.71 -15.58
N PRO A 318 9.64 5.78 -16.54
CA PRO A 318 9.46 6.10 -17.95
C PRO A 318 8.21 6.95 -18.21
N TYR A 319 8.32 7.93 -19.10
CA TYR A 319 7.19 8.80 -19.46
C TYR A 319 5.94 8.01 -19.85
N SER A 320 6.10 6.93 -20.61
CA SER A 320 5.00 6.03 -21.01
C SER A 320 4.27 5.43 -19.80
N GLU A 321 5.02 5.03 -18.77
CA GLU A 321 4.45 4.44 -17.56
C GLU A 321 3.72 5.48 -16.71
N GLN A 322 4.27 6.68 -16.57
CA GLN A 322 3.59 7.79 -15.90
C GLN A 322 2.29 8.17 -16.60
N LYS A 323 2.27 8.21 -17.94
CA LYS A 323 1.06 8.48 -18.75
C LYS A 323 0.05 7.33 -18.64
N ARG A 324 0.53 6.07 -18.63
CA ARG A 324 -0.31 4.89 -18.41
C ARG A 324 -0.97 4.94 -17.03
N ALA A 325 -0.22 5.29 -15.99
CA ALA A 325 -0.74 5.50 -14.64
C ALA A 325 -1.85 6.56 -14.60
N MET A 326 -1.61 7.71 -15.22
CA MET A 326 -2.61 8.78 -15.29
C MET A 326 -3.87 8.33 -16.05
N SER A 327 -3.72 7.59 -17.14
CA SER A 327 -4.85 7.05 -17.90
C SER A 327 -5.71 6.11 -17.05
N VAL A 328 -5.08 5.23 -16.26
CA VAL A 328 -5.80 4.33 -15.33
C VAL A 328 -6.51 5.13 -14.24
N LEU A 329 -5.87 6.13 -13.63
CA LEU A 329 -6.53 6.98 -12.64
C LEU A 329 -7.73 7.74 -13.23
N ASN A 330 -7.60 8.22 -14.45
CA ASN A 330 -8.69 8.88 -15.14
C ASN A 330 -9.89 7.95 -15.38
N ALA A 331 -9.65 6.66 -15.64
CA ALA A 331 -10.68 5.66 -15.84
C ALA A 331 -11.25 5.11 -14.53
N GLU A 332 -10.40 4.66 -13.61
CA GLU A 332 -10.79 3.86 -12.44
C GLU A 332 -11.04 4.70 -11.17
N LEU A 333 -10.65 6.00 -11.19
CA LEU A 333 -10.76 6.87 -10.02
C LEU A 333 -11.52 8.18 -10.29
N PHE A 334 -11.28 8.79 -11.47
CA PHE A 334 -11.83 10.10 -11.79
C PHE A 334 -13.03 10.05 -12.74
N ALA A 335 -13.29 8.96 -13.43
CA ALA A 335 -14.43 8.81 -14.31
C ALA A 335 -15.77 8.91 -13.56
N ASN A 336 -16.82 9.27 -14.29
CA ASN A 336 -18.17 9.39 -13.74
C ASN A 336 -18.73 8.05 -13.27
N ASP A 337 -18.29 6.97 -13.88
CA ASP A 337 -18.68 5.58 -13.64
C ASP A 337 -17.60 4.76 -12.86
N ALA A 338 -16.54 5.42 -12.36
CA ALA A 338 -15.50 4.76 -11.56
C ALA A 338 -16.02 4.12 -10.25
N PHE A 339 -17.16 4.60 -9.75
CA PHE A 339 -17.82 4.12 -8.54
C PHE A 339 -19.29 3.88 -8.79
N ILE A 340 -19.63 2.61 -9.02
CA ILE A 340 -21.00 2.14 -9.14
C ILE A 340 -21.23 1.11 -8.03
N PHE A 341 -22.13 1.41 -7.11
CA PHE A 341 -22.52 0.52 -6.04
C PHE A 341 -23.99 0.14 -6.18
N ASP A 342 -24.31 -1.14 -5.98
CA ASP A 342 -25.67 -1.59 -5.91
C ASP A 342 -26.38 -0.92 -4.71
N PRO A 343 -27.48 -0.18 -4.92
CA PRO A 343 -28.25 0.43 -3.84
C PRO A 343 -28.71 -0.57 -2.78
N GLU A 344 -28.96 -1.82 -3.16
CA GLU A 344 -29.40 -2.86 -2.20
C GLU A 344 -28.28 -3.23 -1.22
N ILE A 345 -27.01 -3.25 -1.66
CA ILE A 345 -25.87 -3.44 -0.76
C ILE A 345 -25.72 -2.23 0.18
N LEU A 346 -25.84 -1.01 -0.36
CA LEU A 346 -25.67 0.20 0.44
C LEU A 346 -26.67 0.30 1.60
N LYS A 347 -27.88 -0.21 1.42
CA LYS A 347 -28.91 -0.26 2.47
C LYS A 347 -28.57 -1.21 3.62
N LEU A 348 -27.65 -2.15 3.41
CA LEU A 348 -27.23 -3.16 4.39
C LEU A 348 -25.99 -2.75 5.21
N LEU A 349 -25.34 -1.62 4.89
CA LEU A 349 -24.10 -1.17 5.52
C LEU A 349 -24.33 -0.61 6.94
N GLN A 350 -24.75 -1.46 7.88
CA GLN A 350 -25.04 -1.08 9.26
C GLN A 350 -23.80 -1.28 10.15
N SER A 351 -23.44 -0.26 10.92
CA SER A 351 -22.41 -0.36 11.96
C SER A 351 -22.98 -0.97 13.25
N GLU A 352 -22.17 -1.77 13.95
CA GLU A 352 -22.51 -2.23 15.28
C GLU A 352 -22.56 -1.05 16.26
N LYS A 353 -23.63 -0.97 17.04
CA LYS A 353 -23.79 0.05 18.10
C LYS A 353 -23.38 -0.55 19.43
N ARG A 354 -22.23 -0.11 19.95
CA ARG A 354 -21.82 -0.39 21.32
C ARG A 354 -21.96 0.85 22.19
N ALA A 355 -22.49 0.68 23.38
CA ALA A 355 -22.86 1.76 24.30
C ALA A 355 -21.71 2.68 24.77
N ALA A 356 -20.45 2.34 24.48
CA ALA A 356 -19.27 3.08 24.94
C ALA A 356 -18.78 4.17 23.97
N THR A 357 -19.36 4.31 22.79
CA THR A 357 -18.96 5.35 21.83
C THR A 357 -19.82 6.61 22.05
N TYR A 358 -19.38 7.49 22.92
CA TYR A 358 -19.87 8.86 22.99
C TYR A 358 -19.25 9.65 21.84
N GLY A 359 -19.90 9.70 20.71
CA GLY A 359 -19.46 10.48 19.55
C GLY A 359 -20.56 10.56 18.50
N ASN A 360 -20.60 11.64 17.75
CA ASN A 360 -21.44 11.84 16.59
C ASN A 360 -21.00 10.88 15.47
N SER A 361 -21.31 9.58 15.59
CA SER A 361 -21.21 8.68 14.46
C SER A 361 -22.53 8.73 13.72
N ASP A 362 -22.50 9.23 12.50
CA ASP A 362 -23.61 9.06 11.56
C ASP A 362 -23.90 7.56 11.43
N ASN A 363 -25.17 7.19 11.54
CA ASN A 363 -25.59 5.79 11.52
C ASN A 363 -25.80 5.27 10.10
N ASP A 364 -25.96 6.16 9.13
CA ASP A 364 -26.17 5.84 7.73
C ASP A 364 -24.85 5.82 6.94
N PRO A 365 -24.79 5.08 5.84
CA PRO A 365 -23.59 5.00 5.01
C PRO A 365 -23.21 6.35 4.38
N LYS A 366 -21.99 6.83 4.64
CA LYS A 366 -21.42 8.07 4.06
C LYS A 366 -20.59 7.75 2.83
N ILE A 367 -21.22 7.30 1.76
CA ILE A 367 -20.56 6.79 0.56
C ILE A 367 -19.79 7.90 -0.18
N HIS A 368 -20.31 9.13 -0.20
CA HIS A 368 -19.61 10.26 -0.80
C HIS A 368 -18.27 10.56 -0.11
N ASP A 369 -18.23 10.50 1.22
CA ASP A 369 -17.00 10.71 1.99
C ASP A 369 -16.01 9.57 1.78
N LEU A 370 -16.52 8.34 1.64
CA LEU A 370 -15.69 7.17 1.38
C LEU A 370 -14.98 7.26 0.03
N VAL A 371 -15.72 7.56 -1.03
CA VAL A 371 -15.21 7.75 -2.39
C VAL A 371 -14.26 8.93 -2.45
N LEU A 372 -14.66 10.08 -1.92
CA LEU A 372 -13.83 11.30 -1.95
C LEU A 372 -12.49 11.10 -1.23
N ARG A 373 -12.45 10.38 -0.10
CA ARG A 373 -11.20 10.07 0.60
C ARG A 373 -10.21 9.30 -0.28
N MET A 374 -10.69 8.30 -1.05
CA MET A 374 -9.81 7.55 -1.98
C MET A 374 -9.28 8.46 -3.09
N GLN A 375 -10.16 9.28 -3.68
CA GLN A 375 -9.80 10.22 -4.73
C GLN A 375 -8.76 11.24 -4.26
N LEU A 376 -9.00 11.85 -3.10
CA LEU A 376 -8.09 12.85 -2.52
C LEU A 376 -6.76 12.25 -2.06
N ARG A 377 -6.75 11.00 -1.63
CA ARG A 377 -5.51 10.34 -1.23
C ARG A 377 -4.60 10.13 -2.43
N SER A 378 -5.10 9.65 -3.55
CA SER A 378 -4.33 9.51 -4.79
C SER A 378 -3.90 10.87 -5.36
N LEU A 379 -4.80 11.86 -5.38
CA LEU A 379 -4.44 13.23 -5.77
C LEU A 379 -3.37 13.84 -4.85
N GLY A 380 -3.45 13.56 -3.54
CA GLY A 380 -2.47 14.02 -2.57
C GLY A 380 -1.06 13.47 -2.82
N PHE A 381 -0.91 12.27 -3.41
CA PHE A 381 0.40 11.79 -3.87
C PHE A 381 0.91 12.57 -5.06
N ILE A 382 0.07 12.85 -6.05
CA ILE A 382 0.48 13.51 -7.29
C ILE A 382 0.75 15.01 -7.07
N LEU A 383 -0.15 15.67 -6.34
CA LEU A 383 -0.11 17.12 -6.13
C LEU A 383 0.76 17.56 -4.94
N HIS A 384 1.38 16.64 -4.21
CA HIS A 384 2.24 17.01 -3.10
C HIS A 384 3.38 17.94 -3.56
N PRO A 385 3.74 19.02 -2.82
CA PRO A 385 4.75 19.99 -3.23
C PRO A 385 6.08 19.35 -3.66
N ARG A 386 6.53 18.34 -2.88
CA ARG A 386 7.78 17.62 -3.20
C ARG A 386 7.69 16.79 -4.49
N VAL A 387 6.52 16.27 -4.84
CA VAL A 387 6.32 15.52 -6.09
C VAL A 387 6.25 16.48 -7.26
N MET A 388 5.49 17.56 -7.14
CA MET A 388 5.40 18.62 -8.15
C MET A 388 6.78 19.23 -8.46
N LYS A 389 7.56 19.53 -7.42
CA LYS A 389 8.95 19.97 -7.58
C LYS A 389 9.82 18.92 -8.23
N ARG A 390 9.71 17.64 -7.83
CA ARG A 390 10.48 16.53 -8.41
C ARG A 390 10.19 16.32 -9.89
N LEU A 391 8.96 16.53 -10.37
CA LEU A 391 8.62 16.51 -11.79
C LEU A 391 9.46 17.53 -12.57
N SER A 392 9.71 18.73 -12.00
CA SER A 392 10.55 19.76 -12.60
C SER A 392 12.03 19.43 -12.48
N ASP A 393 12.50 19.06 -11.28
CA ASP A 393 13.92 18.76 -11.03
C ASP A 393 14.40 17.57 -11.87
N SER A 394 13.59 16.49 -11.94
CA SER A 394 13.93 15.29 -12.70
C SER A 394 13.93 15.49 -14.21
N SER A 395 13.38 16.59 -14.72
CA SER A 395 13.46 16.93 -16.13
C SER A 395 14.91 17.18 -16.58
N GLN A 396 15.80 17.53 -15.65
CA GLN A 396 17.21 17.74 -15.93
C GLN A 396 17.98 16.42 -16.14
N TYR A 397 17.38 15.27 -15.77
CA TYR A 397 18.00 13.96 -15.93
C TYR A 397 17.04 12.89 -16.51
N GLY A 398 16.04 13.33 -17.31
CA GLY A 398 15.30 12.45 -18.23
C GLY A 398 13.79 12.44 -18.09
N ASN A 399 13.18 13.02 -17.07
CA ASN A 399 11.73 13.14 -16.98
C ASN A 399 11.18 14.09 -18.07
N ARG A 400 10.09 13.66 -18.72
CA ARG A 400 9.41 14.47 -19.74
C ARG A 400 8.01 14.90 -19.29
N TYR A 401 7.46 14.31 -18.23
CA TYR A 401 6.12 14.58 -17.73
C TYR A 401 6.20 15.73 -16.74
N LEU A 402 5.93 16.94 -17.22
CA LEU A 402 6.08 18.17 -16.45
C LEU A 402 4.81 18.54 -15.67
N PRO A 403 4.89 19.39 -14.63
CA PRO A 403 3.75 19.77 -13.80
C PRO A 403 2.54 20.27 -14.58
N ASN A 404 2.74 21.08 -15.63
CA ASN A 404 1.67 21.60 -16.47
C ASN A 404 0.93 20.49 -17.24
N GLU A 405 1.63 19.48 -17.74
CA GLU A 405 1.03 18.35 -18.44
C GLU A 405 0.30 17.41 -17.47
N VAL A 406 0.87 17.17 -16.27
CA VAL A 406 0.20 16.40 -15.21
C VAL A 406 -1.12 17.03 -14.84
N LEU A 407 -1.16 18.37 -14.60
CA LEU A 407 -2.38 19.10 -14.28
C LEU A 407 -3.38 19.14 -15.44
N GLU A 408 -2.88 19.18 -16.70
CA GLU A 408 -3.71 19.06 -17.89
C GLU A 408 -4.43 17.72 -17.95
N ASP A 409 -3.72 16.62 -17.71
CA ASP A 409 -4.31 15.28 -17.75
C ASP A 409 -5.30 15.06 -16.59
N ILE A 410 -5.02 15.59 -15.40
CA ILE A 410 -5.96 15.58 -14.28
C ILE A 410 -7.21 16.40 -14.63
N PHE A 411 -7.04 17.60 -15.21
CA PHE A 411 -8.15 18.41 -15.66
C PHE A 411 -9.03 17.67 -16.66
N ASN A 412 -8.41 16.99 -17.64
CA ASN A 412 -9.13 16.19 -18.62
C ASN A 412 -9.93 15.05 -17.96
N GLY A 413 -9.34 14.34 -17.00
CA GLY A 413 -10.01 13.28 -16.26
C GLY A 413 -11.13 13.77 -15.36
N ILE A 414 -10.99 14.95 -14.74
CA ILE A 414 -11.97 15.47 -13.77
C ILE A 414 -13.06 16.31 -14.43
N PHE A 415 -12.77 17.11 -15.49
CA PHE A 415 -13.70 18.06 -16.07
C PHE A 415 -14.15 17.71 -17.49
N ILE A 416 -13.26 17.16 -18.34
CA ILE A 416 -13.57 16.91 -19.75
C ILE A 416 -14.13 15.49 -19.93
N GLN A 417 -15.43 15.35 -19.73
CA GLN A 417 -16.16 14.13 -20.02
C GLN A 417 -17.42 14.44 -20.84
N ARG A 418 -17.90 13.42 -21.59
CA ARG A 418 -19.09 13.55 -22.44
C ARG A 418 -20.40 13.62 -21.65
N GLU A 419 -20.37 13.17 -20.41
CA GLU A 419 -21.54 13.02 -19.56
C GLU A 419 -21.66 14.13 -18.53
N ILE A 420 -22.89 14.40 -18.12
CA ILE A 420 -23.17 15.29 -16.98
C ILE A 420 -22.53 14.72 -15.72
N PRO A 421 -21.77 15.49 -14.94
CA PRO A 421 -21.14 15.00 -13.73
C PRO A 421 -22.17 14.51 -12.72
N ASN A 422 -21.97 13.32 -12.18
CA ASN A 422 -22.73 12.80 -11.04
C ASN A 422 -22.27 13.45 -9.72
N THR A 423 -22.92 13.12 -8.62
CA THR A 423 -22.62 13.72 -7.31
C THR A 423 -21.23 13.38 -6.77
N PHE A 424 -20.68 12.19 -7.07
CA PHE A 424 -19.29 11.85 -6.73
C PHE A 424 -18.30 12.73 -7.48
N LYS A 425 -18.55 12.93 -8.77
CA LYS A 425 -17.75 13.78 -9.64
C LYS A 425 -17.77 15.24 -9.21
N MET A 426 -18.96 15.76 -8.85
CA MET A 426 -19.09 17.14 -8.36
C MET A 426 -18.32 17.35 -7.05
N ASN A 427 -18.35 16.38 -6.12
CA ASN A 427 -17.54 16.42 -4.91
C ASN A 427 -16.04 16.46 -5.24
N LEU A 428 -15.59 15.60 -6.14
CA LEU A 428 -14.20 15.56 -6.59
C LEU A 428 -13.78 16.90 -7.23
N GLN A 429 -14.60 17.45 -8.13
CA GLN A 429 -14.34 18.74 -8.77
C GLN A 429 -14.18 19.86 -7.74
N SER A 430 -15.08 19.93 -6.74
CA SER A 430 -15.00 20.93 -5.69
C SER A 430 -13.73 20.77 -4.84
N ALA A 431 -13.43 19.55 -4.39
CA ALA A 431 -12.27 19.29 -3.57
C ALA A 431 -10.94 19.47 -4.33
N TYR A 432 -10.90 19.18 -5.62
CA TYR A 432 -9.74 19.45 -6.47
C TYR A 432 -9.48 20.95 -6.61
N VAL A 433 -10.52 21.76 -6.87
CA VAL A 433 -10.42 23.23 -6.91
C VAL A 433 -9.93 23.78 -5.57
N ASP A 434 -10.49 23.31 -4.45
CA ASP A 434 -10.07 23.74 -3.11
C ASP A 434 -8.60 23.40 -2.85
N GLY A 435 -8.15 22.21 -3.28
CA GLY A 435 -6.75 21.80 -3.19
C GLY A 435 -5.80 22.67 -4.02
N LEU A 436 -6.18 23.04 -5.25
CA LEU A 436 -5.39 23.92 -6.10
C LEU A 436 -5.32 25.34 -5.53
N ILE A 437 -6.43 25.86 -5.00
CA ILE A 437 -6.47 27.17 -4.34
C ILE A 437 -5.55 27.18 -3.12
N ALA A 438 -5.64 26.17 -2.26
CA ALA A 438 -4.79 26.06 -1.08
C ALA A 438 -3.29 25.97 -1.46
N ALA A 439 -2.96 25.30 -2.57
CA ALA A 439 -1.59 25.18 -3.06
C ALA A 439 -1.00 26.51 -3.59
N MET A 440 -1.83 27.46 -4.00
CA MET A 440 -1.35 28.80 -4.41
C MET A 440 -0.73 29.59 -3.25
N ASP A 441 -1.28 29.43 -2.05
CA ASP A 441 -0.84 30.14 -0.85
C ASP A 441 0.18 29.33 -0.01
N ASP A 442 0.39 28.05 -0.36
CA ASP A 442 1.30 27.17 0.35
C ASP A 442 2.77 27.43 -0.05
N GLY A 443 3.58 27.88 0.93
CA GLY A 443 5.00 28.19 0.77
C GLY A 443 5.89 27.01 0.37
N ASP A 444 5.42 25.78 0.47
CA ASP A 444 6.16 24.57 0.12
C ASP A 444 6.21 24.31 -1.40
N TYR A 445 5.33 24.92 -2.19
CA TYR A 445 5.37 24.82 -3.67
C TYR A 445 6.38 25.77 -4.27
N ASP A 446 7.16 25.28 -5.24
CA ASP A 446 8.05 26.11 -6.05
C ASP A 446 7.27 26.95 -7.10
N GLU A 447 7.95 27.96 -7.66
CA GLU A 447 7.35 28.91 -8.62
C GLU A 447 6.87 28.25 -9.92
N ILE A 448 7.53 27.16 -10.37
CA ILE A 448 7.14 26.43 -11.58
C ILE A 448 5.80 25.71 -11.32
N SER A 449 5.71 25.04 -10.18
CA SER A 449 4.49 24.35 -9.74
C SER A 449 3.34 25.33 -9.52
N ARG A 450 3.58 26.48 -8.88
CA ARG A 450 2.54 27.53 -8.70
C ARG A 450 2.05 28.09 -10.03
N ALA A 451 2.95 28.37 -10.97
CA ALA A 451 2.57 28.85 -12.30
C ALA A 451 1.69 27.82 -13.05
N ALA A 452 2.02 26.52 -12.93
CA ALA A 452 1.21 25.46 -13.51
C ALA A 452 -0.17 25.35 -12.84
N ILE A 453 -0.24 25.45 -11.50
CA ILE A 453 -1.48 25.43 -10.72
C ILE A 453 -2.36 26.64 -11.08
N PHE A 454 -1.77 27.84 -11.15
CA PHE A 454 -2.48 29.06 -11.57
C PHE A 454 -3.10 28.89 -12.96
N SER A 455 -2.32 28.37 -13.93
CA SER A 455 -2.80 28.09 -15.28
C SER A 455 -3.96 27.10 -15.29
N SER A 456 -3.90 26.05 -14.44
CA SER A 456 -4.97 25.07 -14.29
C SER A 456 -6.25 25.68 -13.72
N LEU A 457 -6.15 26.55 -12.70
CA LEU A 457 -7.32 27.28 -12.15
C LEU A 457 -7.99 28.17 -13.20
N ILE A 458 -7.21 28.90 -14.00
CA ILE A 458 -7.74 29.72 -15.13
C ILE A 458 -8.46 28.82 -16.14
N LYS A 459 -7.90 27.66 -16.45
CA LYS A 459 -8.51 26.70 -17.38
C LYS A 459 -9.84 26.15 -16.86
N ILE A 460 -9.88 25.76 -15.57
CA ILE A 460 -11.10 25.29 -14.91
C ILE A 460 -12.17 26.38 -14.94
N ARG A 461 -11.82 27.62 -14.58
CA ARG A 461 -12.73 28.75 -14.62
C ARG A 461 -13.33 28.97 -16.01
N ASN A 462 -12.51 28.94 -17.05
CA ASN A 462 -12.99 29.12 -18.41
C ASN A 462 -13.92 28.00 -18.87
N PHE A 463 -13.62 26.75 -18.47
CA PHE A 463 -14.47 25.60 -18.76
C PHE A 463 -15.84 25.74 -18.07
N THR A 464 -15.85 26.01 -16.76
CA THR A 464 -17.07 26.07 -15.96
C THR A 464 -17.97 27.26 -16.36
N ASN A 465 -17.40 28.37 -16.83
CA ASN A 465 -18.16 29.48 -17.39
C ASN A 465 -18.89 29.13 -18.72
N SER A 466 -18.39 28.18 -19.47
CA SER A 466 -18.96 27.75 -20.76
C SER A 466 -19.81 26.48 -20.66
N ALA A 467 -19.83 25.86 -19.51
CA ALA A 467 -20.47 24.55 -19.31
C ALA A 467 -22.00 24.70 -19.21
N TYR A 468 -22.69 23.64 -19.62
CA TYR A 468 -24.14 23.54 -19.57
C TYR A 468 -24.58 22.29 -18.82
N GLY A 469 -25.80 22.29 -18.30
CA GLY A 469 -26.36 21.16 -17.57
C GLY A 469 -27.71 21.50 -16.95
N ASN A 470 -28.20 20.62 -16.08
CA ASN A 470 -29.37 20.92 -15.25
C ASN A 470 -29.04 21.96 -14.17
N ASP A 471 -30.05 22.43 -13.44
CA ASP A 471 -29.89 23.51 -12.45
C ASP A 471 -28.86 23.14 -11.33
N MET A 472 -28.77 21.87 -10.93
CA MET A 472 -27.81 21.44 -9.95
C MET A 472 -26.36 21.57 -10.48
N VAL A 473 -26.12 21.17 -11.73
CA VAL A 473 -24.79 21.25 -12.36
C VAL A 473 -24.42 22.72 -12.63
N LYS A 474 -25.36 23.54 -13.06
CA LYS A 474 -25.13 25.00 -13.22
C LYS A 474 -24.74 25.64 -11.89
N GLY A 475 -25.53 25.38 -10.82
CA GLY A 475 -25.24 25.91 -9.49
C GLY A 475 -23.88 25.44 -8.98
N HIS A 476 -23.50 24.20 -9.27
CA HIS A 476 -22.18 23.67 -8.93
C HIS A 476 -21.05 24.42 -9.67
N PHE A 477 -21.16 24.62 -10.97
CA PHE A 477 -20.15 25.34 -11.74
C PHE A 477 -20.07 26.82 -11.40
N ASP A 478 -21.21 27.46 -11.13
CA ASP A 478 -21.25 28.85 -10.64
C ASP A 478 -20.53 29.00 -9.31
N TYR A 479 -20.68 28.00 -8.41
CA TYR A 479 -19.99 27.96 -7.12
C TYR A 479 -18.48 27.78 -7.29
N LEU A 480 -18.03 26.88 -8.18
CA LEU A 480 -16.61 26.74 -8.49
C LEU A 480 -16.01 28.03 -9.06
N ASN A 481 -16.71 28.69 -9.98
CA ASN A 481 -16.29 29.98 -10.53
C ASN A 481 -16.16 31.06 -9.45
N TRP A 482 -17.12 31.14 -8.54
CA TRP A 482 -17.04 32.03 -7.40
C TRP A 482 -15.81 31.82 -6.57
N LYS A 483 -15.53 30.55 -6.16
CA LYS A 483 -14.32 30.18 -5.40
C LYS A 483 -13.03 30.60 -6.10
N ILE A 484 -12.90 30.28 -7.39
CA ILE A 484 -11.69 30.56 -8.16
C ILE A 484 -11.49 32.06 -8.31
N ASN A 485 -12.54 32.85 -8.61
CA ASN A 485 -12.45 34.30 -8.73
C ASN A 485 -12.05 34.94 -7.40
N ASP A 486 -12.67 34.54 -6.28
CA ASP A 486 -12.34 35.03 -4.95
C ASP A 486 -10.87 34.80 -4.61
N ALA A 487 -10.34 33.58 -4.86
CA ALA A 487 -8.96 33.25 -4.63
C ALA A 487 -7.97 34.02 -5.53
N LEU A 488 -8.31 34.21 -6.83
CA LEU A 488 -7.44 34.93 -7.76
C LEU A 488 -7.43 36.43 -7.49
N ASP A 489 -8.56 37.02 -7.09
CA ASP A 489 -8.64 38.43 -6.73
C ASP A 489 -7.86 38.75 -5.44
N LEU A 490 -7.92 37.88 -4.43
CA LEU A 490 -7.11 37.99 -3.21
C LEU A 490 -5.61 37.89 -3.50
N SER A 491 -5.19 36.98 -4.38
CA SER A 491 -3.78 36.80 -4.76
C SER A 491 -3.20 38.06 -5.44
N LEU A 492 -4.00 38.78 -6.23
CA LEU A 492 -3.59 40.03 -6.88
C LEU A 492 -3.41 41.17 -5.85
N ILE A 493 -4.20 41.19 -4.78
CA ILE A 493 -4.09 42.21 -3.72
C ILE A 493 -2.76 42.01 -2.93
N HIS A 494 -2.38 40.78 -2.64
CA HIS A 494 -1.12 40.51 -1.95
C HIS A 494 0.14 40.79 -2.78
N ILE A 495 0.04 40.75 -4.11
CA ILE A 495 1.15 41.15 -5.01
C ILE A 495 1.27 42.66 -5.12
N SER A 496 0.21 43.43 -4.83
CA SER A 496 0.15 44.89 -5.02
C SER A 496 0.47 45.71 -3.77
N GLU A 497 0.60 45.14 -2.58
CA GLU A 497 1.05 45.89 -1.39
C GLU A 497 2.56 45.88 -1.28
N PRO A 498 3.27 46.99 -1.55
CA PRO A 498 4.68 47.10 -1.20
C PRO A 498 4.81 47.15 0.31
N THR A 499 5.58 46.24 0.88
CA THR A 499 6.03 46.32 2.27
C THR A 499 6.53 47.73 2.59
N ARG A 500 5.76 48.56 3.29
CA ARG A 500 6.26 49.75 3.94
C ARG A 500 7.26 49.30 4.99
N HIS A 501 8.53 49.39 4.70
CA HIS A 501 9.56 49.47 5.73
C HIS A 501 9.33 50.80 6.45
N ASP A 502 8.82 50.75 7.65
CA ASP A 502 8.89 51.87 8.57
C ASP A 502 10.38 52.13 8.88
N GLN A 503 10.76 53.35 8.62
CA GLN A 503 12.04 53.95 8.98
C GLN A 503 12.13 54.18 10.49
#